data_ca922aee6d9a87f43bc5f7ff199e7f39
#
_entry.id   ca922aee6d9a87f43bc5f7ff199e7f39
#
_cell.length_a   1.000
_cell.length_b   1.000
_cell.length_c   1.000
_cell.angle_alpha   90.00
_cell.angle_beta   90.00
_cell.angle_gamma   90.00
#
_symmetry.space_group_name_H-M   'P 1'
#
loop_
_entity.id
_entity.type
_entity.pdbx_description
1 polymer ?
#
loop_
_entity_poly.entity_id
_entity_poly.type
_entity_poly.pdbx_seq_one_letter_code
_entity_poly.pdbx_strand_id
1 'polypeptide(L)'
;MKKILFVVSVALALAACKNEAKNSFTISGKINNAGAGKVYLEEVPVGTMNPTIVDSAELNKDGIFSVKAENGEAAIYNVRLDRSTYPVASVINDAPAIEIDVTMSKDNNQFSEKYEVKGSPASQSMKAFMVSFNQKLQNIFVQAAKIDSLQRKGAADSTVMPLVQANTTGAAILKDYVLSELKKSGNAALTMFELGYYQSSANNPGFGLEPLSNDQVNATIADAIKKNPGHKGLVALQKDLQAQMDNAGNGALVGKQAPEFTLPDVNGKPVSLSSFKGKYVLVDFWASWCKPCRMENPNVVAAYNKFKDKNFTVLGVSLDQTKDAWEKAIKADKLTWTHVSDLKFWDSQVVGLYGFDGIPFNVLLDPQGKVVAQGLHGGQLDAKLSEVLNQLP
;
A
#
# COMPACT_ATOMS: atom_id res chain seq x y z
N MET A 1 22.83 70.28 -47.10
CA MET A 1 23.99 69.75 -46.41
C MET A 1 23.72 69.71 -44.96
N LYS A 2 23.54 68.66 -44.38
CA LYS A 2 23.50 68.15 -43.00
C LYS A 2 22.45 67.02 -42.92
N LYS A 3 22.97 65.78 -43.05
CA LYS A 3 22.21 64.60 -42.74
C LYS A 3 22.09 64.50 -41.22
N ILE A 4 20.87 64.51 -40.70
CA ILE A 4 20.56 64.22 -39.30
C ILE A 4 20.11 62.78 -39.25
N LEU A 5 20.91 62.00 -38.55
CA LEU A 5 20.69 60.58 -38.20
C LEU A 5 19.54 60.50 -37.20
N PHE A 6 18.49 59.79 -37.56
CA PHE A 6 17.42 59.40 -36.62
C PHE A 6 17.78 58.03 -36.04
N VAL A 7 18.35 58.04 -34.82
CA VAL A 7 18.48 56.88 -33.96
C VAL A 7 17.21 56.83 -33.13
N VAL A 8 16.25 56.04 -33.54
CA VAL A 8 15.05 55.77 -32.73
C VAL A 8 15.33 54.53 -31.89
N SER A 9 15.36 54.75 -30.60
CA SER A 9 15.51 53.82 -29.48
C SER A 9 14.45 52.70 -29.56
N VAL A 10 14.89 51.49 -29.81
CA VAL A 10 14.16 50.26 -29.48
C VAL A 10 14.70 49.74 -28.14
N ALA A 11 14.22 50.34 -27.08
CA ALA A 11 14.51 49.92 -25.74
C ALA A 11 13.31 50.21 -24.85
N LEU A 12 12.24 49.37 -24.96
CA LEU A 12 11.16 49.29 -23.95
C LEU A 12 10.16 48.18 -24.35
N ALA A 13 10.60 46.92 -24.34
CA ALA A 13 9.70 45.78 -24.39
C ALA A 13 10.32 44.51 -23.74
N LEU A 14 11.24 44.67 -22.76
CA LEU A 14 11.82 43.52 -22.06
C LEU A 14 11.54 43.51 -20.56
N ALA A 15 10.57 44.33 -20.09
CA ALA A 15 10.28 44.42 -18.65
C ALA A 15 8.94 43.73 -18.23
N ALA A 16 8.17 43.17 -19.15
CA ALA A 16 6.87 42.55 -18.81
C ALA A 16 6.90 41.01 -18.63
N CYS A 17 8.01 40.33 -18.95
CA CYS A 17 8.07 38.84 -18.83
C CYS A 17 8.81 38.32 -17.62
N LYS A 18 9.10 39.14 -16.60
CA LYS A 18 9.91 38.72 -15.45
C LYS A 18 9.12 38.24 -14.24
N ASN A 19 7.80 38.33 -14.20
CA ASN A 19 7.01 37.91 -13.03
C ASN A 19 6.20 36.61 -13.21
N GLU A 20 6.02 36.09 -14.41
CA GLU A 20 5.31 34.79 -14.62
C GLU A 20 6.23 33.58 -14.43
N ALA A 21 7.55 33.74 -14.53
CA ALA A 21 8.49 32.63 -14.48
C ALA A 21 8.74 32.05 -13.06
N LYS A 22 8.21 32.66 -12.00
CA LYS A 22 8.46 32.21 -10.63
C LYS A 22 7.46 31.16 -10.11
N ASN A 23 6.36 30.92 -10.81
CA ASN A 23 5.28 30.07 -10.28
C ASN A 23 4.85 28.96 -11.24
N SER A 24 5.70 28.56 -12.18
CA SER A 24 5.37 27.48 -13.09
C SER A 24 6.60 26.68 -13.49
N PHE A 25 6.40 25.41 -13.84
CA PHE A 25 7.43 24.56 -14.42
C PHE A 25 6.95 23.98 -15.76
N THR A 26 7.89 23.56 -16.58
CA THR A 26 7.65 23.01 -17.91
C THR A 26 8.23 21.60 -18.00
N ILE A 27 7.44 20.68 -18.56
CA ILE A 27 7.90 19.36 -18.97
C ILE A 27 7.92 19.35 -20.48
N SER A 28 9.08 19.12 -21.07
CA SER A 28 9.25 19.00 -22.51
C SER A 28 10.00 17.72 -22.85
N GLY A 29 9.86 17.27 -24.07
CA GLY A 29 10.60 16.08 -24.46
C GLY A 29 10.11 15.42 -25.74
N LYS A 30 10.53 14.18 -25.91
CA LYS A 30 10.21 13.38 -27.07
C LYS A 30 9.64 12.02 -26.65
N ILE A 31 8.60 11.59 -27.37
CA ILE A 31 8.02 10.26 -27.22
C ILE A 31 8.21 9.49 -28.53
N ASN A 32 9.20 8.62 -28.55
CA ASN A 32 9.54 7.80 -29.70
C ASN A 32 8.52 6.67 -29.86
N ASN A 33 8.19 6.30 -31.09
CA ASN A 33 7.24 5.23 -31.45
C ASN A 33 5.78 5.52 -30.98
N ALA A 34 5.48 6.76 -30.61
CA ALA A 34 4.12 7.11 -30.14
C ALA A 34 3.11 7.25 -31.28
N GLY A 35 3.53 7.65 -32.49
CA GLY A 35 2.62 8.14 -33.55
C GLY A 35 2.00 9.49 -33.18
N ALA A 36 1.08 9.98 -34.00
CA ALA A 36 0.33 11.20 -33.69
C ALA A 36 -0.63 10.96 -32.52
N GLY A 37 -0.86 11.97 -31.68
CA GLY A 37 -1.75 11.88 -30.54
C GLY A 37 -1.63 13.08 -29.62
N LYS A 38 -2.31 13.02 -28.49
CA LYS A 38 -2.33 14.06 -27.46
C LYS A 38 -1.62 13.56 -26.19
N VAL A 39 -0.83 14.45 -25.61
CA VAL A 39 -0.20 14.25 -24.31
C VAL A 39 -1.02 14.97 -23.25
N TYR A 40 -1.32 14.31 -22.15
CA TYR A 40 -1.90 14.90 -20.95
C TYR A 40 -0.85 14.97 -19.86
N LEU A 41 -0.84 16.08 -19.13
CA LEU A 41 -0.12 16.23 -17.88
C LEU A 41 -1.12 16.10 -16.74
N GLU A 42 -0.91 15.14 -15.87
CA GLU A 42 -1.78 14.85 -14.73
C GLU A 42 -1.01 15.05 -13.43
N GLU A 43 -1.50 15.95 -12.58
CA GLU A 43 -0.97 16.11 -11.22
C GLU A 43 -1.53 15.01 -10.31
N VAL A 44 -0.67 14.43 -9.51
CA VAL A 44 -1.01 13.45 -8.45
C VAL A 44 -0.60 14.05 -7.10
N PRO A 45 -1.51 14.72 -6.40
CA PRO A 45 -1.21 15.36 -5.12
C PRO A 45 -0.87 14.31 -4.05
N VAL A 46 0.10 14.62 -3.18
CA VAL A 46 0.55 13.73 -2.09
C VAL A 46 -0.59 13.30 -1.16
N GLY A 47 -1.57 14.17 -0.91
CA GLY A 47 -2.63 13.88 0.06
C GLY A 47 -3.75 12.98 -0.46
N THR A 48 -4.14 13.11 -1.74
CA THR A 48 -5.29 12.38 -2.30
C THR A 48 -4.91 11.25 -3.24
N MET A 49 -3.72 11.32 -3.84
CA MET A 49 -3.23 10.39 -4.86
C MET A 49 -4.15 10.22 -6.08
N ASN A 50 -5.12 11.13 -6.27
CA ASN A 50 -6.06 11.12 -7.37
C ASN A 50 -5.55 12.00 -8.50
N PRO A 51 -5.27 11.47 -9.71
CA PRO A 51 -4.77 12.25 -10.83
C PRO A 51 -5.79 13.26 -11.34
N THR A 52 -5.34 14.49 -11.60
CA THR A 52 -6.13 15.55 -12.26
C THR A 52 -5.36 16.11 -13.45
N ILE A 53 -6.03 16.23 -14.60
CA ILE A 53 -5.40 16.81 -15.80
C ILE A 53 -5.22 18.32 -15.57
N VAL A 54 -3.96 18.78 -15.67
CA VAL A 54 -3.59 20.19 -15.46
C VAL A 54 -3.17 20.87 -16.77
N ASP A 55 -2.72 20.10 -17.77
CA ASP A 55 -2.38 20.62 -19.10
C ASP A 55 -2.43 19.51 -20.15
N SER A 56 -2.37 19.91 -21.43
CA SER A 56 -2.27 18.98 -22.55
C SER A 56 -1.67 19.62 -23.78
N ALA A 57 -0.97 18.84 -24.60
CA ALA A 57 -0.38 19.27 -25.85
C ALA A 57 -0.54 18.21 -26.94
N GLU A 58 -0.58 18.66 -28.21
CA GLU A 58 -0.49 17.74 -29.34
C GLU A 58 0.96 17.30 -29.53
N LEU A 59 1.18 16.01 -29.80
CA LEU A 59 2.46 15.51 -30.28
C LEU A 59 2.69 15.94 -31.72
N ASN A 60 3.80 16.60 -31.97
CA ASN A 60 4.19 16.89 -33.34
C ASN A 60 4.66 15.61 -34.09
N LYS A 61 4.92 15.75 -35.42
CA LYS A 61 5.34 14.60 -36.26
C LYS A 61 6.61 13.90 -35.79
N ASP A 62 7.47 14.61 -35.08
CA ASP A 62 8.72 14.10 -34.55
C ASP A 62 8.57 13.52 -33.13
N GLY A 63 7.34 13.50 -32.57
CA GLY A 63 7.03 13.04 -31.21
C GLY A 63 7.41 14.05 -30.12
N ILE A 64 7.64 15.32 -30.48
CA ILE A 64 8.03 16.38 -29.55
C ILE A 64 6.78 17.02 -28.95
N PHE A 65 6.82 17.28 -27.66
CA PHE A 65 5.77 17.96 -26.91
C PHE A 65 6.34 18.91 -25.86
N SER A 66 5.50 19.81 -25.36
CA SER A 66 5.78 20.65 -24.21
C SER A 66 4.48 20.93 -23.47
N VAL A 67 4.44 20.70 -22.17
CA VAL A 67 3.32 20.97 -21.27
C VAL A 67 3.82 21.74 -20.07
N LYS A 68 2.93 22.50 -19.42
CA LYS A 68 3.26 23.42 -18.34
C LYS A 68 2.25 23.28 -17.21
N ALA A 69 2.72 23.39 -15.98
CA ALA A 69 1.84 23.48 -14.81
C ALA A 69 2.30 24.56 -13.84
N GLU A 70 1.40 24.99 -12.96
CA GLU A 70 1.75 25.86 -11.85
C GLU A 70 2.65 25.10 -10.87
N ASN A 71 3.64 25.79 -10.31
CA ASN A 71 4.54 25.20 -9.33
C ASN A 71 3.91 25.36 -7.94
N GLY A 72 3.18 24.32 -7.54
CA GLY A 72 2.58 24.18 -6.21
C GLY A 72 3.47 23.49 -5.20
N GLU A 73 2.87 22.70 -4.32
CA GLU A 73 3.59 21.78 -3.45
C GLU A 73 4.28 20.67 -4.26
N ALA A 74 5.28 20.03 -3.68
CA ALA A 74 5.93 18.89 -4.31
C ALA A 74 4.89 17.80 -4.59
N ALA A 75 4.73 17.44 -5.87
CA ALA A 75 3.76 16.45 -6.34
C ALA A 75 4.35 15.63 -7.48
N ILE A 76 3.73 14.49 -7.76
CA ILE A 76 4.04 13.67 -8.92
C ILE A 76 3.20 14.17 -10.10
N TYR A 77 3.82 14.26 -11.24
CA TYR A 77 3.16 14.59 -12.50
C TYR A 77 3.32 13.45 -13.49
N ASN A 78 2.20 12.89 -13.90
CA ASN A 78 2.15 11.83 -14.89
C ASN A 78 2.05 12.42 -16.29
N VAL A 79 2.88 11.94 -17.19
CA VAL A 79 2.76 12.17 -18.62
C VAL A 79 2.07 10.98 -19.24
N ARG A 80 0.86 11.18 -19.78
CA ARG A 80 0.03 10.12 -20.34
C ARG A 80 -0.38 10.45 -21.77
N LEU A 81 -0.41 9.45 -22.65
CA LEU A 81 -0.97 9.58 -23.99
C LEU A 81 -2.49 9.40 -23.97
N ASP A 82 -3.20 10.03 -24.90
CA ASP A 82 -4.65 9.90 -25.08
C ASP A 82 -5.14 8.45 -25.21
N ARG A 83 -4.33 7.60 -25.81
CA ARG A 83 -4.60 6.17 -26.02
C ARG A 83 -4.03 5.24 -24.94
N SER A 84 -3.29 5.77 -23.98
CA SER A 84 -2.72 4.97 -22.89
C SER A 84 -3.61 5.04 -21.65
N THR A 85 -3.87 3.89 -21.03
CA THR A 85 -4.51 3.81 -19.71
C THR A 85 -3.51 4.19 -18.60
N TYR A 86 -2.21 3.96 -18.83
CA TYR A 86 -1.14 4.18 -17.86
C TYR A 86 -0.24 5.35 -18.28
N PRO A 87 0.38 6.03 -17.30
CA PRO A 87 1.42 7.02 -17.60
C PRO A 87 2.58 6.41 -18.39
N VAL A 88 3.12 7.14 -19.34
CA VAL A 88 4.31 6.76 -20.10
C VAL A 88 5.60 7.25 -19.44
N ALA A 89 5.49 8.25 -18.58
CA ALA A 89 6.53 8.74 -17.68
C ALA A 89 5.90 9.42 -16.48
N SER A 90 6.63 9.47 -15.35
CA SER A 90 6.25 10.24 -14.17
C SER A 90 7.44 11.09 -13.71
N VAL A 91 7.19 12.32 -13.31
CA VAL A 91 8.20 13.26 -12.82
C VAL A 91 7.72 13.98 -11.57
N ILE A 92 8.65 14.62 -10.86
CA ILE A 92 8.39 15.45 -9.68
C ILE A 92 8.74 16.90 -10.03
N ASN A 93 7.93 17.85 -9.61
CA ASN A 93 8.07 19.29 -9.90
C ASN A 93 9.14 20.00 -9.03
N ASP A 94 10.33 19.40 -8.90
CA ASP A 94 11.44 19.95 -8.11
C ASP A 94 12.37 20.90 -8.90
N ALA A 95 12.06 21.14 -10.17
CA ALA A 95 12.84 22.00 -11.06
C ALA A 95 11.94 22.77 -12.04
N PRO A 96 12.34 23.98 -12.49
CA PRO A 96 11.54 24.81 -13.39
C PRO A 96 11.42 24.28 -14.82
N ALA A 97 12.36 23.42 -15.24
CA ALA A 97 12.36 22.81 -16.56
C ALA A 97 12.82 21.34 -16.43
N ILE A 98 11.99 20.44 -16.92
CA ILE A 98 12.20 18.98 -16.87
C ILE A 98 12.15 18.48 -18.31
N GLU A 99 13.15 17.76 -18.72
CA GLU A 99 13.21 17.12 -20.05
C GLU A 99 13.04 15.60 -19.89
N ILE A 100 12.17 15.01 -20.70
CA ILE A 100 11.98 13.57 -20.77
C ILE A 100 12.18 13.03 -22.20
N ASP A 101 12.79 11.86 -22.32
CA ASP A 101 12.87 11.07 -23.55
C ASP A 101 12.23 9.71 -23.28
N VAL A 102 11.12 9.44 -23.95
CA VAL A 102 10.32 8.22 -23.77
C VAL A 102 10.41 7.36 -25.03
N THR A 103 10.54 6.07 -24.87
CA THR A 103 10.39 5.10 -25.96
C THR A 103 9.22 4.18 -25.64
N MET A 104 8.20 4.21 -26.50
CA MET A 104 7.04 3.32 -26.37
C MET A 104 7.40 1.90 -26.82
N SER A 105 6.83 0.92 -26.17
CA SER A 105 6.97 -0.48 -26.56
C SER A 105 6.37 -0.71 -27.96
N LYS A 106 7.08 -1.47 -28.77
CA LYS A 106 6.59 -1.85 -30.10
C LYS A 106 5.50 -2.91 -30.05
N ASP A 107 5.56 -3.76 -29.01
CA ASP A 107 4.62 -4.88 -28.84
C ASP A 107 3.32 -4.46 -28.16
N ASN A 108 3.40 -3.40 -27.33
CA ASN A 108 2.24 -2.89 -26.60
C ASN A 108 2.36 -1.37 -26.42
N ASN A 109 1.62 -0.61 -27.24
CA ASN A 109 1.62 0.85 -27.23
C ASN A 109 0.95 1.50 -26.01
N GLN A 110 0.48 0.71 -25.04
CA GLN A 110 -0.03 1.20 -23.75
C GLN A 110 1.09 1.53 -22.77
N PHE A 111 2.30 1.00 -22.99
CA PHE A 111 3.41 1.11 -22.04
C PHE A 111 4.66 1.68 -22.70
N SER A 112 5.42 2.44 -21.93
CA SER A 112 6.77 2.79 -22.28
C SER A 112 7.73 1.61 -22.02
N GLU A 113 8.62 1.34 -22.96
CA GLU A 113 9.72 0.41 -22.77
C GLU A 113 10.78 0.99 -21.81
N LYS A 114 11.04 2.28 -21.97
CA LYS A 114 11.94 3.05 -21.10
C LYS A 114 11.64 4.55 -21.19
N TYR A 115 12.03 5.30 -20.18
CA TYR A 115 12.13 6.75 -20.26
C TYR A 115 13.37 7.26 -19.53
N GLU A 116 13.90 8.39 -19.98
CA GLU A 116 14.97 9.13 -19.33
C GLU A 116 14.43 10.48 -18.87
N VAL A 117 14.97 10.99 -17.75
CA VAL A 117 14.59 12.29 -17.19
C VAL A 117 15.83 13.11 -16.88
N LYS A 118 15.80 14.40 -17.25
CA LYS A 118 16.85 15.37 -16.97
C LYS A 118 16.26 16.62 -16.34
N GLY A 119 17.07 17.36 -15.60
CA GLY A 119 16.67 18.62 -14.98
C GLY A 119 15.96 18.47 -13.62
N SER A 120 15.51 17.28 -13.24
CA SER A 120 14.82 17.02 -11.97
C SER A 120 15.56 15.94 -11.16
N PRO A 121 16.33 16.30 -10.13
CA PRO A 121 16.98 15.35 -9.24
C PRO A 121 16.03 14.39 -8.56
N ALA A 122 14.85 14.87 -8.08
CA ALA A 122 13.87 14.01 -7.43
C ALA A 122 13.29 12.97 -8.39
N SER A 123 12.99 13.34 -9.65
CA SER A 123 12.54 12.41 -10.68
C SER A 123 13.60 11.36 -11.05
N GLN A 124 14.87 11.76 -11.09
CA GLN A 124 15.97 10.83 -11.32
C GLN A 124 16.10 9.82 -10.18
N SER A 125 15.97 10.29 -8.93
CA SER A 125 15.98 9.43 -7.74
C SER A 125 14.78 8.48 -7.73
N MET A 126 13.58 8.96 -8.06
CA MET A 126 12.37 8.15 -8.20
C MET A 126 12.56 7.01 -9.20
N LYS A 127 13.10 7.32 -10.40
CA LYS A 127 13.42 6.32 -11.42
C LYS A 127 14.46 5.31 -10.94
N ALA A 128 15.55 5.78 -10.32
CA ALA A 128 16.61 4.92 -9.80
C ALA A 128 16.08 3.98 -8.71
N PHE A 129 15.21 4.50 -7.82
CA PHE A 129 14.52 3.70 -6.82
C PHE A 129 13.68 2.60 -7.45
N MET A 130 12.82 2.93 -8.43
CA MET A 130 11.97 1.95 -9.13
C MET A 130 12.80 0.83 -9.76
N VAL A 131 13.88 1.17 -10.47
CA VAL A 131 14.76 0.18 -11.11
C VAL A 131 15.38 -0.76 -10.07
N SER A 132 15.95 -0.20 -9.01
CA SER A 132 16.62 -0.99 -7.96
C SER A 132 15.61 -1.83 -7.16
N PHE A 133 14.45 -1.26 -6.85
CA PHE A 133 13.36 -1.96 -6.15
C PHE A 133 12.85 -3.16 -6.97
N ASN A 134 12.48 -2.92 -8.24
CA ASN A 134 11.93 -3.96 -9.11
C ASN A 134 12.95 -5.08 -9.39
N GLN A 135 14.22 -4.77 -9.51
CA GLN A 135 15.26 -5.81 -9.64
C GLN A 135 15.34 -6.71 -8.40
N LYS A 136 15.30 -6.11 -7.20
CA LYS A 136 15.29 -6.88 -5.93
C LYS A 136 14.01 -7.69 -5.77
N LEU A 137 12.87 -7.10 -6.08
CA LEU A 137 11.56 -7.76 -6.02
C LEU A 137 11.48 -8.94 -7.00
N GLN A 138 11.99 -8.78 -8.23
CA GLN A 138 12.04 -9.85 -9.22
C GLN A 138 12.86 -11.06 -8.72
N ASN A 139 13.96 -10.83 -8.03
CA ASN A 139 14.75 -11.90 -7.44
C ASN A 139 13.96 -12.67 -6.38
N ILE A 140 13.22 -11.96 -5.51
CA ILE A 140 12.35 -12.57 -4.49
C ILE A 140 11.26 -13.41 -5.17
N PHE A 141 10.60 -12.87 -6.19
CA PHE A 141 9.53 -13.55 -6.93
C PHE A 141 10.01 -14.83 -7.63
N VAL A 142 11.17 -14.78 -8.30
CA VAL A 142 11.77 -15.95 -8.96
C VAL A 142 12.13 -17.04 -7.95
N GLN A 143 12.66 -16.65 -6.78
CA GLN A 143 12.95 -17.58 -5.69
C GLN A 143 11.67 -18.21 -5.12
N ALA A 144 10.63 -17.42 -4.87
CA ALA A 144 9.34 -17.89 -4.38
C ALA A 144 8.70 -18.90 -5.34
N ALA A 145 8.71 -18.62 -6.65
CA ALA A 145 8.21 -19.54 -7.68
C ALA A 145 9.01 -20.86 -7.71
N LYS A 146 10.33 -20.80 -7.51
CA LYS A 146 11.18 -22.00 -7.42
C LYS A 146 10.85 -22.84 -6.19
N ILE A 147 10.66 -22.21 -5.03
CA ILE A 147 10.28 -22.87 -3.78
C ILE A 147 8.93 -23.59 -3.97
N ASP A 148 7.90 -22.90 -4.47
CA ASP A 148 6.58 -23.47 -4.74
C ASP A 148 6.66 -24.67 -5.70
N SER A 149 7.44 -24.57 -6.79
CA SER A 149 7.65 -25.67 -7.72
C SER A 149 8.29 -26.90 -7.08
N LEU A 150 9.29 -26.70 -6.21
CA LEU A 150 9.97 -27.80 -5.50
C LEU A 150 9.05 -28.46 -4.48
N GLN A 151 8.28 -27.67 -3.72
CA GLN A 151 7.29 -28.18 -2.75
C GLN A 151 6.21 -29.02 -3.43
N ARG A 152 5.66 -28.56 -4.57
CA ARG A 152 4.68 -29.32 -5.35
C ARG A 152 5.24 -30.64 -5.90
N LYS A 153 6.54 -30.71 -6.14
CA LYS A 153 7.23 -31.95 -6.59
C LYS A 153 7.63 -32.87 -5.44
N GLY A 154 7.32 -32.53 -4.18
CA GLY A 154 7.65 -33.33 -3.02
C GLY A 154 9.14 -33.32 -2.67
N ALA A 155 9.86 -32.24 -3.01
CA ALA A 155 11.27 -32.12 -2.65
C ALA A 155 11.46 -32.14 -1.13
N ALA A 156 12.55 -32.73 -0.68
CA ALA A 156 12.89 -32.83 0.74
C ALA A 156 13.11 -31.43 1.37
N ASP A 157 12.73 -31.28 2.64
CA ASP A 157 12.88 -30.03 3.38
C ASP A 157 14.33 -29.51 3.39
N SER A 158 15.32 -30.40 3.43
CA SER A 158 16.75 -30.07 3.31
C SER A 158 17.12 -29.30 2.03
N THR A 159 16.33 -29.49 0.97
CA THR A 159 16.49 -28.76 -0.31
C THR A 159 15.72 -27.44 -0.32
N VAL A 160 14.54 -27.41 0.31
CA VAL A 160 13.61 -26.27 0.25
C VAL A 160 13.98 -25.19 1.30
N MET A 161 14.30 -25.60 2.54
CA MET A 161 14.56 -24.67 3.65
C MET A 161 15.67 -23.64 3.39
N PRO A 162 16.84 -23.98 2.77
CA PRO A 162 17.84 -22.99 2.42
C PRO A 162 17.35 -21.93 1.44
N LEU A 163 16.46 -22.29 0.51
CA LEU A 163 15.87 -21.37 -0.45
C LEU A 163 14.83 -20.45 0.24
N VAL A 164 14.03 -20.98 1.15
CA VAL A 164 13.11 -20.20 1.99
C VAL A 164 13.90 -19.17 2.80
N GLN A 165 14.97 -19.59 3.46
CA GLN A 165 15.82 -18.68 4.24
C GLN A 165 16.45 -17.59 3.37
N ALA A 166 16.95 -17.95 2.18
CA ALA A 166 17.52 -16.99 1.24
C ALA A 166 16.46 -15.99 0.74
N ASN A 167 15.23 -16.44 0.50
CA ASN A 167 14.11 -15.59 0.09
C ASN A 167 13.70 -14.60 1.20
N THR A 168 13.59 -15.08 2.43
CA THR A 168 13.34 -14.24 3.62
C THR A 168 14.43 -13.18 3.80
N THR A 169 15.69 -13.57 3.63
CA THR A 169 16.83 -12.64 3.68
C THR A 169 16.73 -11.59 2.55
N GLY A 170 16.34 -12.01 1.35
CA GLY A 170 16.12 -11.11 0.21
C GLY A 170 15.02 -10.07 0.49
N ALA A 171 13.92 -10.50 1.12
CA ALA A 171 12.83 -9.61 1.52
C ALA A 171 13.29 -8.59 2.59
N ALA A 172 14.07 -9.03 3.58
CA ALA A 172 14.65 -8.14 4.58
C ALA A 172 15.61 -7.10 3.95
N ILE A 173 16.49 -7.52 3.03
CA ILE A 173 17.39 -6.61 2.30
C ILE A 173 16.60 -5.58 1.49
N LEU A 174 15.47 -5.97 0.85
CA LEU A 174 14.62 -5.03 0.13
C LEU A 174 13.98 -4.02 1.09
N LYS A 175 13.49 -4.46 2.25
CA LYS A 175 12.92 -3.58 3.29
C LYS A 175 13.95 -2.58 3.81
N ASP A 176 15.16 -3.04 4.12
CA ASP A 176 16.27 -2.17 4.58
C ASP A 176 16.68 -1.16 3.50
N TYR A 177 16.73 -1.57 2.23
CA TYR A 177 16.97 -0.67 1.11
C TYR A 177 15.92 0.45 1.09
N VAL A 178 14.63 0.11 1.16
CA VAL A 178 13.54 1.10 1.16
C VAL A 178 13.65 2.05 2.35
N LEU A 179 13.86 1.55 3.56
CA LEU A 179 14.03 2.38 4.76
C LEU A 179 15.23 3.33 4.62
N SER A 180 16.31 2.89 3.97
CA SER A 180 17.48 3.72 3.67
C SER A 180 17.14 4.85 2.69
N GLU A 181 16.39 4.57 1.61
CA GLU A 181 16.00 5.59 0.63
C GLU A 181 15.04 6.61 1.24
N LEU A 182 14.00 6.15 1.97
CA LEU A 182 13.07 7.02 2.71
C LEU A 182 13.81 7.99 3.65
N LYS A 183 14.83 7.50 4.35
CA LYS A 183 15.64 8.33 5.24
C LYS A 183 16.47 9.39 4.51
N LYS A 184 16.98 9.08 3.30
CA LYS A 184 17.76 10.00 2.45
C LYS A 184 16.89 11.04 1.78
N SER A 185 15.66 10.69 1.45
CA SER A 185 14.75 11.57 0.71
C SER A 185 14.50 12.88 1.46
N GLY A 186 14.70 13.99 0.75
CA GLY A 186 14.39 15.35 1.22
C GLY A 186 13.16 15.96 0.53
N ASN A 187 12.58 15.27 -0.47
CA ASN A 187 11.43 15.74 -1.23
C ASN A 187 10.17 14.98 -0.82
N ALA A 188 9.09 15.71 -0.51
CA ALA A 188 7.84 15.15 -0.02
C ALA A 188 7.22 14.13 -0.99
N ALA A 189 7.14 14.47 -2.28
CA ALA A 189 6.55 13.60 -3.30
C ALA A 189 7.37 12.33 -3.51
N LEU A 190 8.71 12.43 -3.52
CA LEU A 190 9.60 11.27 -3.61
C LEU A 190 9.43 10.35 -2.41
N THR A 191 9.44 10.88 -1.19
CA THR A 191 9.25 10.09 0.03
C THR A 191 7.92 9.33 0.00
N MET A 192 6.84 10.00 -0.39
CA MET A 192 5.52 9.37 -0.46
C MET A 192 5.41 8.35 -1.57
N PHE A 193 6.08 8.59 -2.70
CA PHE A 193 6.18 7.61 -3.77
C PHE A 193 6.88 6.34 -3.30
N GLU A 194 8.06 6.46 -2.72
CA GLU A 194 8.85 5.32 -2.23
C GLU A 194 8.10 4.51 -1.17
N LEU A 195 7.47 5.21 -0.20
CA LEU A 195 6.64 4.61 0.85
C LEU A 195 5.44 3.86 0.26
N GLY A 196 4.66 4.52 -0.60
CA GLY A 196 3.47 3.93 -1.22
C GLY A 196 3.80 2.75 -2.14
N TYR A 197 4.91 2.83 -2.88
CA TYR A 197 5.37 1.77 -3.77
C TYR A 197 5.74 0.51 -3.01
N TYR A 198 6.44 0.65 -1.86
CA TYR A 198 6.73 -0.47 -0.98
C TYR A 198 5.48 -1.05 -0.33
N GLN A 199 4.64 -0.21 0.30
CA GLN A 199 3.44 -0.67 1.01
C GLN A 199 2.48 -1.39 0.07
N SER A 200 2.25 -0.86 -1.13
CA SER A 200 1.43 -1.51 -2.17
C SER A 200 1.98 -2.87 -2.58
N SER A 201 3.31 -2.97 -2.73
CA SER A 201 3.98 -4.25 -3.05
C SER A 201 3.91 -5.24 -1.90
N ALA A 202 4.11 -4.77 -0.66
CA ALA A 202 4.10 -5.62 0.53
C ALA A 202 2.69 -6.12 0.88
N ASN A 203 1.65 -5.36 0.55
CA ASN A 203 0.26 -5.81 0.68
C ASN A 203 -0.15 -6.85 -0.38
N ASN A 204 0.70 -7.14 -1.35
CA ASN A 204 0.47 -8.25 -2.30
C ASN A 204 1.04 -9.55 -1.72
N PRO A 205 0.20 -10.50 -1.30
CA PRO A 205 0.68 -11.73 -0.65
C PRO A 205 1.57 -12.61 -1.54
N GLY A 206 1.51 -12.41 -2.88
CA GLY A 206 2.35 -13.14 -3.84
C GLY A 206 3.84 -12.79 -3.77
N PHE A 207 4.21 -11.68 -3.13
CA PHE A 207 5.61 -11.26 -3.03
C PHE A 207 6.30 -11.67 -1.71
N GLY A 208 5.54 -12.10 -0.69
CA GLY A 208 6.12 -12.53 0.58
C GLY A 208 6.89 -11.42 1.32
N LEU A 209 6.51 -10.16 1.10
CA LEU A 209 7.05 -9.00 1.79
C LEU A 209 6.20 -8.69 3.02
N GLU A 210 6.85 -8.16 4.05
CA GLU A 210 6.15 -7.61 5.22
C GLU A 210 5.99 -6.09 5.07
N PRO A 211 4.77 -5.53 5.18
CA PRO A 211 4.57 -4.08 5.18
C PRO A 211 5.39 -3.39 6.29
N LEU A 212 5.67 -2.10 6.12
CA LEU A 212 6.15 -1.29 7.23
C LEU A 212 5.07 -1.19 8.29
N SER A 213 5.47 -1.27 9.55
CA SER A 213 4.55 -1.07 10.66
C SER A 213 4.00 0.36 10.68
N ASN A 214 2.85 0.56 11.34
CA ASN A 214 2.26 1.89 11.51
C ASN A 214 3.24 2.88 12.13
N ASP A 215 4.07 2.44 13.09
CA ASP A 215 5.10 3.28 13.71
C ASP A 215 6.18 3.70 12.70
N GLN A 216 6.61 2.79 11.82
CA GLN A 216 7.58 3.09 10.75
C GLN A 216 7.00 4.05 9.71
N VAL A 217 5.74 3.86 9.32
CA VAL A 217 5.03 4.75 8.41
C VAL A 217 4.90 6.15 9.02
N ASN A 218 4.43 6.25 10.27
CA ASN A 218 4.28 7.53 10.95
C ASN A 218 5.62 8.25 11.16
N ALA A 219 6.66 7.53 11.56
CA ALA A 219 8.00 8.09 11.70
C ALA A 219 8.51 8.65 10.37
N THR A 220 8.24 7.94 9.25
CA THR A 220 8.61 8.39 7.91
C THR A 220 7.88 9.68 7.53
N ILE A 221 6.57 9.76 7.75
CA ILE A 221 5.77 10.94 7.43
C ILE A 221 6.16 12.12 8.33
N ALA A 222 6.39 11.89 9.62
CA ALA A 222 6.86 12.93 10.54
C ALA A 222 8.23 13.49 10.12
N ASP A 223 9.16 12.65 9.67
CA ASP A 223 10.45 13.08 9.13
C ASP A 223 10.29 13.86 7.81
N ALA A 224 9.40 13.41 6.93
CA ALA A 224 9.07 14.12 5.69
C ALA A 224 8.48 15.51 5.97
N ILE A 225 7.57 15.66 6.94
CA ILE A 225 7.03 16.97 7.37
C ILE A 225 8.12 17.86 7.92
N LYS A 226 9.02 17.32 8.75
CA LYS A 226 10.15 18.07 9.30
C LYS A 226 11.09 18.61 8.22
N LYS A 227 11.33 17.82 7.16
CA LYS A 227 12.15 18.20 6.00
C LYS A 227 11.42 19.14 5.03
N ASN A 228 10.08 19.13 5.01
CA ASN A 228 9.23 19.92 4.13
C ASN A 228 8.19 20.71 4.96
N PRO A 229 8.60 21.69 5.75
CA PRO A 229 7.71 22.42 6.63
C PRO A 229 6.66 23.19 5.82
N GLY A 230 5.38 23.05 6.21
CA GLY A 230 4.26 23.72 5.54
C GLY A 230 3.66 22.95 4.35
N HIS A 231 4.15 21.77 4.02
CA HIS A 231 3.56 20.91 2.98
C HIS A 231 2.18 20.38 3.43
N LYS A 232 1.10 20.94 2.88
CA LYS A 232 -0.29 20.69 3.33
C LYS A 232 -0.70 19.24 3.12
N GLY A 233 -0.30 18.64 1.98
CA GLY A 233 -0.61 17.25 1.66
C GLY A 233 -0.02 16.28 2.68
N LEU A 234 1.22 16.48 3.14
CA LEU A 234 1.82 15.64 4.19
C LEU A 234 1.12 15.80 5.54
N VAL A 235 0.76 17.05 5.90
CA VAL A 235 0.06 17.33 7.17
C VAL A 235 -1.34 16.69 7.15
N ALA A 236 -2.06 16.78 6.03
CA ALA A 236 -3.36 16.14 5.87
C ALA A 236 -3.23 14.61 6.00
N LEU A 237 -2.27 14.01 5.31
CA LEU A 237 -2.01 12.58 5.38
C LEU A 237 -1.66 12.12 6.81
N GLN A 238 -0.81 12.86 7.53
CA GLN A 238 -0.50 12.54 8.92
C GLN A 238 -1.75 12.55 9.79
N LYS A 239 -2.61 13.56 9.62
CA LYS A 239 -3.87 13.68 10.36
C LYS A 239 -4.82 12.50 10.05
N ASP A 240 -4.93 12.11 8.79
CA ASP A 240 -5.79 10.99 8.37
C ASP A 240 -5.26 9.66 8.91
N LEU A 241 -3.95 9.43 8.86
CA LEU A 241 -3.33 8.26 9.45
C LEU A 241 -3.46 8.24 10.98
N GLN A 242 -3.29 9.40 11.64
CA GLN A 242 -3.51 9.50 13.07
C GLN A 242 -4.98 9.20 13.42
N ALA A 243 -5.94 9.71 12.65
CA ALA A 243 -7.35 9.40 12.83
C ALA A 243 -7.65 7.90 12.59
N GLN A 244 -7.02 7.29 11.58
CA GLN A 244 -7.10 5.84 11.35
C GLN A 244 -6.45 5.05 12.50
N MET A 245 -5.32 5.49 13.03
CA MET A 245 -4.67 4.88 14.18
C MET A 245 -5.45 5.11 15.47
N ASP A 246 -6.02 6.29 15.68
CA ASP A 246 -6.90 6.60 16.80
C ASP A 246 -8.21 5.78 16.70
N ASN A 247 -8.67 5.51 15.50
CA ASN A 247 -9.77 4.59 15.23
C ASN A 247 -9.35 3.11 15.30
N ALA A 248 -8.10 2.77 14.98
CA ALA A 248 -7.52 1.43 15.06
C ALA A 248 -6.74 1.20 16.38
N GLY A 249 -6.16 2.21 16.99
CA GLY A 249 -5.33 2.17 18.19
C GLY A 249 -6.04 2.59 19.48
N ASN A 250 -7.07 3.41 19.39
CA ASN A 250 -8.24 3.26 20.21
C ASN A 250 -9.02 2.12 19.57
N GLY A 251 -8.53 0.91 19.66
CA GLY A 251 -9.41 -0.20 19.42
C GLY A 251 -10.73 0.19 20.05
N ALA A 252 -11.72 0.59 19.25
CA ALA A 252 -12.97 1.10 19.80
C ALA A 252 -13.49 0.15 20.87
N LEU A 253 -12.88 -1.02 20.91
CA LEU A 253 -13.20 -2.15 21.76
C LEU A 253 -12.12 -2.47 22.80
N VAL A 254 -10.79 -2.20 22.58
CA VAL A 254 -9.75 -2.55 23.58
C VAL A 254 -10.02 -1.82 24.91
N GLY A 255 -10.07 -2.60 25.99
CA GLY A 255 -10.40 -2.10 27.31
C GLY A 255 -11.90 -2.04 27.61
N LYS A 256 -12.78 -2.30 26.63
CA LYS A 256 -14.26 -2.34 26.80
C LYS A 256 -14.77 -3.78 26.79
N GLN A 257 -16.01 -3.97 27.25
CA GLN A 257 -16.72 -5.23 27.05
C GLN A 257 -16.97 -5.43 25.54
N ALA A 258 -16.69 -6.64 25.05
CA ALA A 258 -17.01 -7.00 23.69
C ALA A 258 -18.52 -6.88 23.43
N PRO A 259 -18.95 -6.30 22.29
CA PRO A 259 -20.36 -6.29 21.92
C PRO A 259 -20.91 -7.72 21.86
N GLU A 260 -22.04 -7.94 22.54
CA GLU A 260 -22.69 -9.23 22.56
C GLU A 260 -23.40 -9.51 21.25
N PHE A 261 -23.32 -10.75 20.77
CA PHE A 261 -24.09 -11.23 19.63
C PHE A 261 -24.43 -12.71 19.80
N THR A 262 -25.46 -13.14 19.07
CA THR A 262 -25.86 -14.55 18.95
C THR A 262 -26.05 -14.89 17.48
N LEU A 263 -25.32 -15.87 16.99
CA LEU A 263 -25.37 -16.33 15.61
C LEU A 263 -25.51 -17.87 15.58
N PRO A 264 -26.13 -18.44 14.52
CA PRO A 264 -26.22 -19.90 14.37
C PRO A 264 -24.85 -20.52 14.04
N ASP A 265 -24.58 -21.68 14.62
CA ASP A 265 -23.47 -22.54 14.23
C ASP A 265 -23.75 -23.29 12.91
N VAL A 266 -22.81 -24.14 12.49
CA VAL A 266 -22.94 -24.95 11.27
C VAL A 266 -24.17 -25.88 11.28
N ASN A 267 -24.73 -26.20 12.45
CA ASN A 267 -25.92 -27.03 12.63
C ASN A 267 -27.20 -26.18 12.82
N GLY A 268 -27.10 -24.86 12.74
CA GLY A 268 -28.21 -23.93 12.96
C GLY A 268 -28.51 -23.68 14.44
N LYS A 269 -27.69 -24.19 15.37
CA LYS A 269 -27.87 -23.94 16.81
C LYS A 269 -27.37 -22.54 17.16
N PRO A 270 -28.15 -21.72 17.89
CA PRO A 270 -27.73 -20.40 18.31
C PRO A 270 -26.55 -20.49 19.31
N VAL A 271 -25.51 -19.72 19.06
CA VAL A 271 -24.32 -19.60 19.91
C VAL A 271 -24.12 -18.13 20.25
N SER A 272 -24.13 -17.81 21.54
CA SER A 272 -23.89 -16.46 22.07
C SER A 272 -22.42 -16.29 22.46
N LEU A 273 -21.86 -15.10 22.23
CA LEU A 273 -20.50 -14.80 22.64
C LEU A 273 -20.31 -15.00 24.15
N SER A 274 -21.30 -14.60 24.95
CA SER A 274 -21.28 -14.78 26.41
C SER A 274 -21.18 -16.23 26.89
N SER A 275 -21.48 -17.22 26.03
CA SER A 275 -21.31 -18.64 26.36
C SER A 275 -19.83 -19.07 26.51
N PHE A 276 -18.89 -18.22 26.06
CA PHE A 276 -17.46 -18.43 26.20
C PHE A 276 -16.82 -17.76 27.42
N LYS A 277 -17.60 -17.05 28.25
CA LYS A 277 -17.09 -16.43 29.48
C LYS A 277 -16.33 -17.42 30.33
N GLY A 278 -15.28 -16.96 30.97
CA GLY A 278 -14.36 -17.78 31.76
C GLY A 278 -13.12 -18.22 30.96
N LYS A 279 -13.08 -17.99 29.66
CA LYS A 279 -11.93 -18.30 28.79
C LYS A 279 -11.40 -17.05 28.11
N TYR A 280 -10.11 -17.09 27.72
CA TYR A 280 -9.62 -16.21 26.67
C TYR A 280 -10.21 -16.64 25.34
N VAL A 281 -10.75 -15.71 24.55
CA VAL A 281 -11.46 -16.01 23.30
C VAL A 281 -10.90 -15.15 22.19
N LEU A 282 -10.35 -15.76 21.15
CA LEU A 282 -10.09 -15.07 19.89
C LEU A 282 -11.40 -15.11 19.07
N VAL A 283 -12.07 -13.97 18.94
CA VAL A 283 -13.19 -13.81 17.99
C VAL A 283 -12.61 -13.42 16.66
N ASP A 284 -12.66 -14.34 15.71
CA ASP A 284 -12.00 -14.23 14.41
C ASP A 284 -13.03 -14.06 13.29
N PHE A 285 -13.05 -12.89 12.65
CA PHE A 285 -13.96 -12.54 11.54
C PHE A 285 -13.27 -12.84 10.21
N TRP A 286 -13.84 -13.77 9.48
CA TRP A 286 -13.25 -14.33 8.26
C TRP A 286 -14.31 -14.72 7.21
N ALA A 287 -13.88 -15.26 6.06
CA ALA A 287 -14.80 -15.90 5.09
C ALA A 287 -14.05 -16.87 4.18
N SER A 288 -14.78 -17.81 3.56
CA SER A 288 -14.23 -18.77 2.62
C SER A 288 -13.63 -18.12 1.37
N TRP A 289 -14.20 -17.04 0.90
CA TRP A 289 -13.78 -16.24 -0.25
C TRP A 289 -12.63 -15.25 0.09
N CYS A 290 -12.36 -15.02 1.35
CA CYS A 290 -11.31 -14.10 1.81
C CYS A 290 -9.93 -14.77 1.70
N LYS A 291 -9.22 -14.53 0.60
CA LYS A 291 -7.89 -15.10 0.40
C LYS A 291 -6.88 -14.77 1.51
N PRO A 292 -6.78 -13.51 1.99
CA PRO A 292 -5.89 -13.20 3.14
C PRO A 292 -6.26 -13.96 4.41
N CYS A 293 -7.57 -14.14 4.70
CA CYS A 293 -8.03 -14.93 5.86
C CYS A 293 -7.57 -16.38 5.75
N ARG A 294 -7.72 -16.99 4.53
CA ARG A 294 -7.29 -18.37 4.28
C ARG A 294 -5.78 -18.55 4.42
N MET A 295 -5.01 -17.50 4.16
CA MET A 295 -3.55 -17.50 4.38
C MET A 295 -3.19 -17.34 5.86
N GLU A 296 -4.00 -16.64 6.65
CA GLU A 296 -3.81 -16.49 8.11
C GLU A 296 -4.30 -17.71 8.90
N ASN A 297 -5.28 -18.45 8.42
CA ASN A 297 -5.84 -19.63 9.10
C ASN A 297 -4.80 -20.63 9.64
N PRO A 298 -3.70 -20.96 8.93
CA PRO A 298 -2.64 -21.81 9.48
C PRO A 298 -2.01 -21.26 10.76
N ASN A 299 -1.83 -19.93 10.89
CA ASN A 299 -1.31 -19.30 12.11
C ASN A 299 -2.31 -19.40 13.25
N VAL A 300 -3.61 -19.20 12.97
CA VAL A 300 -4.68 -19.37 13.98
C VAL A 300 -4.78 -20.82 14.44
N VAL A 301 -4.65 -21.80 13.52
CA VAL A 301 -4.61 -23.24 13.85
C VAL A 301 -3.41 -23.57 14.72
N ALA A 302 -2.23 -23.03 14.40
CA ALA A 302 -1.02 -23.24 15.20
C ALA A 302 -1.18 -22.67 16.62
N ALA A 303 -1.70 -21.44 16.73
CA ALA A 303 -1.99 -20.79 18.01
C ALA A 303 -3.05 -21.58 18.82
N TYR A 304 -4.15 -21.98 18.18
CA TYR A 304 -5.18 -22.79 18.84
C TYR A 304 -4.60 -24.10 19.40
N ASN A 305 -3.86 -24.86 18.61
CA ASN A 305 -3.26 -26.11 19.05
C ASN A 305 -2.25 -25.93 20.19
N LYS A 306 -1.52 -24.82 20.20
CA LYS A 306 -0.54 -24.50 21.25
C LYS A 306 -1.19 -24.10 22.57
N PHE A 307 -2.34 -23.41 22.53
CA PHE A 307 -2.93 -22.75 23.71
C PHE A 307 -4.30 -23.29 24.15
N LYS A 308 -4.99 -24.15 23.38
CA LYS A 308 -6.34 -24.68 23.70
C LYS A 308 -6.48 -25.30 25.09
N ASP A 309 -5.39 -25.88 25.59
CA ASP A 309 -5.36 -26.53 26.93
C ASP A 309 -5.00 -25.53 28.04
N LYS A 310 -4.77 -24.24 27.72
CA LYS A 310 -4.43 -23.14 28.62
C LYS A 310 -5.57 -22.11 28.77
N ASN A 311 -6.79 -22.61 28.94
CA ASN A 311 -7.99 -21.74 29.08
C ASN A 311 -8.22 -20.78 27.88
N PHE A 312 -7.88 -21.20 26.65
CA PHE A 312 -8.03 -20.44 25.43
C PHE A 312 -8.93 -21.16 24.42
N THR A 313 -9.68 -20.39 23.64
CA THR A 313 -10.44 -20.92 22.49
C THR A 313 -10.55 -19.88 21.39
N VAL A 314 -11.02 -20.30 20.21
CA VAL A 314 -11.36 -19.44 19.07
C VAL A 314 -12.86 -19.54 18.82
N LEU A 315 -13.48 -18.43 18.45
CA LEU A 315 -14.83 -18.35 17.87
C LEU A 315 -14.71 -17.76 16.47
N GLY A 316 -14.85 -18.60 15.45
CA GLY A 316 -14.81 -18.15 14.05
C GLY A 316 -16.17 -17.58 13.64
N VAL A 317 -16.19 -16.32 13.23
CA VAL A 317 -17.39 -15.61 12.76
C VAL A 317 -17.26 -15.40 11.25
N SER A 318 -18.08 -16.12 10.47
CA SER A 318 -17.98 -16.08 9.01
C SER A 318 -18.89 -15.04 8.39
N LEU A 319 -18.36 -14.31 7.40
CA LEU A 319 -19.11 -13.41 6.50
C LEU A 319 -19.46 -14.11 5.17
N ASP A 320 -19.58 -15.41 5.15
CA ASP A 320 -20.01 -16.13 3.95
C ASP A 320 -21.49 -15.87 3.63
N GLN A 321 -21.85 -16.04 2.37
CA GLN A 321 -23.25 -15.96 1.89
C GLN A 321 -23.88 -17.36 1.72
N THR A 322 -23.04 -18.39 1.63
CA THR A 322 -23.52 -19.76 1.44
C THR A 322 -22.90 -20.71 2.45
N LYS A 323 -23.75 -21.53 3.05
CA LYS A 323 -23.33 -22.51 4.05
C LYS A 323 -22.33 -23.53 3.49
N ASP A 324 -22.55 -23.99 2.25
CA ASP A 324 -21.70 -25.00 1.60
C ASP A 324 -20.25 -24.51 1.40
N ALA A 325 -20.06 -23.25 0.96
CA ALA A 325 -18.73 -22.68 0.81
C ALA A 325 -18.02 -22.52 2.17
N TRP A 326 -18.75 -22.06 3.18
CA TRP A 326 -18.26 -21.90 4.54
C TRP A 326 -17.82 -23.24 5.16
N GLU A 327 -18.67 -24.27 5.13
CA GLU A 327 -18.34 -25.61 5.67
C GLU A 327 -17.16 -26.27 4.95
N LYS A 328 -17.09 -26.14 3.61
CA LYS A 328 -15.96 -26.64 2.82
C LYS A 328 -14.65 -25.96 3.23
N ALA A 329 -14.68 -24.64 3.49
CA ALA A 329 -13.51 -23.90 3.93
C ALA A 329 -13.06 -24.30 5.34
N ILE A 330 -13.98 -24.41 6.30
CA ILE A 330 -13.70 -24.93 7.65
C ILE A 330 -12.96 -26.26 7.59
N LYS A 331 -13.48 -27.19 6.78
CA LYS A 331 -12.88 -28.53 6.63
C LYS A 331 -11.52 -28.48 5.93
N ALA A 332 -11.39 -27.69 4.86
CA ALA A 332 -10.16 -27.58 4.09
C ALA A 332 -9.01 -26.99 4.94
N ASP A 333 -9.30 -25.99 5.76
CA ASP A 333 -8.30 -25.31 6.60
C ASP A 333 -8.15 -25.97 8.00
N LYS A 334 -8.90 -27.04 8.27
CA LYS A 334 -8.86 -27.79 9.54
C LYS A 334 -9.18 -26.94 10.77
N LEU A 335 -10.16 -26.04 10.66
CA LEU A 335 -10.61 -25.16 11.72
C LEU A 335 -11.53 -25.94 12.68
N THR A 336 -11.00 -26.38 13.82
CA THR A 336 -11.66 -27.37 14.70
C THR A 336 -12.42 -26.76 15.87
N TRP A 337 -12.50 -25.44 15.94
CA TRP A 337 -13.24 -24.69 16.97
C TRP A 337 -14.68 -24.37 16.54
N THR A 338 -15.43 -23.66 17.38
CA THR A 338 -16.79 -23.25 17.08
C THR A 338 -16.82 -22.18 16.01
N HIS A 339 -17.70 -22.38 15.02
CA HIS A 339 -17.95 -21.42 13.95
C HIS A 339 -19.39 -21.01 13.90
N VAL A 340 -19.64 -19.72 13.64
CA VAL A 340 -20.99 -19.12 13.53
C VAL A 340 -21.07 -18.22 12.30
N SER A 341 -22.28 -18.10 11.72
CA SER A 341 -22.55 -17.20 10.60
C SER A 341 -24.05 -16.95 10.48
N ASP A 342 -24.46 -15.73 10.09
CA ASP A 342 -25.81 -15.42 9.65
C ASP A 342 -25.97 -15.45 8.12
N LEU A 343 -24.88 -15.74 7.41
CA LEU A 343 -24.78 -15.81 5.95
C LEU A 343 -25.19 -14.52 5.22
N LYS A 344 -24.98 -13.35 5.89
CA LYS A 344 -25.40 -12.04 5.38
C LYS A 344 -24.25 -11.22 4.78
N PHE A 345 -23.09 -11.80 4.60
CA PHE A 345 -21.94 -11.07 4.01
C PHE A 345 -21.62 -9.82 4.83
N TRP A 346 -21.43 -8.67 4.21
CA TRP A 346 -21.18 -7.39 4.88
C TRP A 346 -22.42 -6.79 5.59
N ASP A 347 -23.61 -7.33 5.33
CA ASP A 347 -24.86 -6.94 6.05
C ASP A 347 -25.02 -7.67 7.38
N SER A 348 -24.05 -8.50 7.78
CA SER A 348 -24.06 -9.15 9.08
C SER A 348 -23.98 -8.12 10.21
N GLN A 349 -24.82 -8.31 11.23
CA GLN A 349 -24.86 -7.40 12.39
C GLN A 349 -23.52 -7.20 13.07
N VAL A 350 -22.62 -8.19 13.02
CA VAL A 350 -21.31 -8.13 13.67
C VAL A 350 -20.39 -7.09 13.02
N VAL A 351 -20.55 -6.79 11.74
CA VAL A 351 -19.77 -5.78 11.03
C VAL A 351 -19.99 -4.40 11.69
N GLY A 352 -21.24 -4.01 11.88
CA GLY A 352 -21.58 -2.75 12.55
C GLY A 352 -21.27 -2.76 14.06
N LEU A 353 -21.47 -3.89 14.74
CA LEU A 353 -21.21 -4.01 16.18
C LEU A 353 -19.71 -3.88 16.52
N TYR A 354 -18.84 -4.45 15.70
CA TYR A 354 -17.39 -4.44 15.91
C TYR A 354 -16.67 -3.35 15.12
N GLY A 355 -17.37 -2.66 14.21
CA GLY A 355 -16.88 -1.47 13.51
C GLY A 355 -15.71 -1.73 12.57
N PHE A 356 -15.65 -2.89 11.92
CA PHE A 356 -14.62 -3.21 10.93
C PHE A 356 -15.18 -3.09 9.51
N ASP A 357 -14.30 -2.74 8.58
CA ASP A 357 -14.58 -2.56 7.15
C ASP A 357 -13.78 -3.51 6.24
N GLY A 358 -12.98 -4.40 6.84
CA GLY A 358 -12.15 -5.39 6.16
C GLY A 358 -11.94 -6.65 6.98
N ILE A 359 -11.68 -7.77 6.31
CA ILE A 359 -11.27 -9.05 6.90
C ILE A 359 -9.96 -9.54 6.25
N PRO A 360 -9.05 -10.24 7.00
CA PRO A 360 -9.25 -10.74 8.36
C PRO A 360 -9.25 -9.65 9.42
N PHE A 361 -10.13 -9.76 10.38
CA PHE A 361 -10.19 -8.95 11.58
C PHE A 361 -10.41 -9.85 12.80
N ASN A 362 -9.84 -9.53 13.96
CA ASN A 362 -10.09 -10.29 15.16
C ASN A 362 -9.98 -9.43 16.43
N VAL A 363 -10.59 -9.92 17.50
CA VAL A 363 -10.44 -9.37 18.85
C VAL A 363 -10.13 -10.51 19.82
N LEU A 364 -9.18 -10.29 20.73
CA LEU A 364 -8.86 -11.20 21.83
C LEU A 364 -9.56 -10.72 23.10
N LEU A 365 -10.37 -11.59 23.70
CA LEU A 365 -11.11 -11.32 24.92
C LEU A 365 -10.45 -12.01 26.11
N ASP A 366 -10.49 -11.35 27.29
CA ASP A 366 -10.18 -11.98 28.57
C ASP A 366 -11.37 -12.84 29.09
N PRO A 367 -11.19 -13.60 30.19
CA PRO A 367 -12.26 -14.42 30.77
C PRO A 367 -13.50 -13.65 31.21
N GLN A 368 -13.41 -12.32 31.39
CA GLN A 368 -14.53 -11.44 31.71
C GLN A 368 -15.26 -10.94 30.48
N GLY A 369 -14.77 -11.23 29.28
CA GLY A 369 -15.30 -10.77 28.00
C GLY A 369 -14.86 -9.36 27.60
N LYS A 370 -13.82 -8.84 28.25
CA LYS A 370 -13.23 -7.55 27.92
C LYS A 370 -12.21 -7.74 26.80
N VAL A 371 -12.20 -6.86 25.81
CA VAL A 371 -11.22 -6.88 24.71
C VAL A 371 -9.85 -6.47 25.23
N VAL A 372 -8.86 -7.33 25.09
CA VAL A 372 -7.46 -7.09 25.51
C VAL A 372 -6.53 -6.82 24.34
N ALA A 373 -6.93 -7.18 23.13
CA ALA A 373 -6.22 -6.84 21.88
C ALA A 373 -7.15 -7.01 20.68
N GLN A 374 -6.78 -6.42 19.54
CA GLN A 374 -7.46 -6.60 18.26
C GLN A 374 -6.46 -6.59 17.09
N GLY A 375 -6.87 -7.13 15.94
CA GLY A 375 -6.05 -7.11 14.72
C GLY A 375 -4.75 -7.90 14.83
N LEU A 376 -4.76 -9.02 15.56
CA LEU A 376 -3.59 -9.87 15.80
C LEU A 376 -3.36 -10.82 14.62
N HIS A 377 -2.19 -10.74 13.97
CA HIS A 377 -1.84 -11.59 12.83
C HIS A 377 -0.45 -12.21 12.98
N GLY A 378 -0.26 -13.40 12.41
CA GLY A 378 1.02 -14.09 12.38
C GLY A 378 1.67 -14.21 13.76
N GLY A 379 2.93 -13.81 13.88
CA GLY A 379 3.69 -13.86 15.13
C GLY A 379 3.14 -12.97 16.26
N GLN A 380 2.37 -11.93 15.95
CA GLN A 380 1.75 -11.06 16.96
C GLN A 380 0.68 -11.80 17.77
N LEU A 381 -0.08 -12.70 17.12
CA LEU A 381 -1.08 -13.53 17.78
C LEU A 381 -0.42 -14.45 18.81
N ASP A 382 0.65 -15.16 18.42
CA ASP A 382 1.40 -16.07 19.31
C ASP A 382 2.05 -15.31 20.48
N ALA A 383 2.66 -14.16 20.20
CA ALA A 383 3.29 -13.32 21.21
C ALA A 383 2.28 -12.82 22.24
N LYS A 384 1.12 -12.30 21.79
CA LYS A 384 0.08 -11.78 22.70
C LYS A 384 -0.58 -12.88 23.51
N LEU A 385 -0.86 -14.04 22.92
CA LEU A 385 -1.36 -15.20 23.67
C LEU A 385 -0.34 -15.70 24.68
N SER A 386 0.94 -15.74 24.34
CA SER A 386 2.01 -16.09 25.27
C SER A 386 2.09 -15.11 26.45
N GLU A 387 1.93 -13.80 26.18
CA GLU A 387 1.91 -12.76 27.21
C GLU A 387 0.76 -12.98 28.23
N VAL A 388 -0.48 -13.11 27.72
CA VAL A 388 -1.67 -13.13 28.60
C VAL A 388 -1.90 -14.49 29.26
N LEU A 389 -1.48 -15.60 28.64
CA LEU A 389 -1.71 -16.95 29.16
C LEU A 389 -0.58 -17.49 30.04
N ASN A 390 0.65 -16.93 29.94
CA ASN A 390 1.74 -17.32 30.86
C ASN A 390 1.73 -16.52 32.17
N GLN A 391 0.85 -15.54 32.32
CA GLN A 391 0.63 -14.80 33.57
C GLN A 391 -0.42 -15.47 34.48
N LEU A 392 -0.99 -16.61 34.06
CA LEU A 392 -1.89 -17.40 34.89
C LEU A 392 -1.07 -18.24 35.89
N PRO A 393 -1.43 -18.24 37.19
CA PRO A 393 -0.71 -19.00 38.24
C PRO A 393 -0.79 -20.50 38.03
#